data_5966f6019181defd4d6f9078cb948907
#
_entry.id   5966f6019181defd4d6f9078cb948907
#
_cell.length_a   1.000
_cell.length_b   1.000
_cell.length_c   1.000
_cell.angle_alpha   90.00
_cell.angle_beta   90.00
_cell.angle_gamma   90.00
#
_symmetry.space_group_name_H-M   'P 1'
#
loop_
_entity.id
_entity.type
_entity.pdbx_description
1 polymer ?
#
loop_
_entity_poly.entity_id
_entity_poly.type
_entity_poly.pdbx_seq_one_letter_code
_entity_poly.pdbx_strand_id
1 'polypeptide(L)'
;MSFSVTARRESPCGFKGAIPIGLRVSILASGSAGNLTLLETERTRILVDAGLGKRETLARLAAAGSDIGHLDAVLITHEHADHCNGLPQVLGIWKAPLYVTEPTMAQLQHNLPETFGKRLRGVESIQAGQRFAVGDIDVHAFAIPHDAADPIGFTFRTNGSKVAICTDLGYMPELVKFHLRATDCLILESNHDLDMLKVGPYPWVVKQRVLSRTGHLSNHAVSEFLADPEGFDSRARYLVLAHISQENNNPDLARLCAEEALGRRPAEFAFSGELLVASQHAPLKPLEL
;
A
#
# COMPACT_ATOMS: atom_id res chain seq x y z
N MET A 1 -34.04 48.04 -18.85
CA MET A 1 -34.37 46.63 -19.06
C MET A 1 -33.06 45.89 -19.35
N SER A 2 -32.54 45.22 -18.35
CA SER A 2 -31.26 44.50 -18.45
C SER A 2 -31.57 43.03 -18.29
N PHE A 3 -31.33 42.22 -19.32
CA PHE A 3 -31.46 40.75 -19.26
C PHE A 3 -30.12 40.15 -18.90
N SER A 4 -30.04 39.58 -17.67
CA SER A 4 -28.91 38.74 -17.25
C SER A 4 -29.17 37.30 -17.73
N VAL A 5 -28.34 36.81 -18.64
CA VAL A 5 -28.32 35.40 -19.07
C VAL A 5 -27.30 34.67 -18.22
N THR A 6 -27.76 33.92 -17.24
CA THR A 6 -26.94 32.96 -16.50
C THR A 6 -26.76 31.71 -17.36
N ALA A 7 -25.59 31.53 -17.94
CA ALA A 7 -25.19 30.30 -18.59
C ALA A 7 -24.92 29.22 -17.53
N ARG A 8 -25.77 28.20 -17.48
CA ARG A 8 -25.48 26.94 -16.75
C ARG A 8 -24.38 26.21 -17.51
N ARG A 9 -23.24 26.00 -16.84
CA ARG A 9 -22.22 25.06 -17.31
C ARG A 9 -22.74 23.66 -17.06
N GLU A 10 -23.11 22.97 -18.11
CA GLU A 10 -23.32 21.52 -18.08
C GLU A 10 -21.96 20.84 -17.93
N SER A 11 -21.82 20.00 -16.91
CA SER A 11 -20.66 19.13 -16.72
C SER A 11 -20.77 17.95 -17.68
N PRO A 12 -19.74 17.64 -18.49
CA PRO A 12 -19.77 16.47 -19.34
C PRO A 12 -19.32 15.22 -18.55
N CYS A 13 -20.00 14.15 -18.86
CA CYS A 13 -19.70 12.76 -18.58
C CYS A 13 -20.21 12.18 -17.26
N GLY A 14 -21.29 11.40 -17.41
CA GLY A 14 -21.91 10.64 -16.34
C GLY A 14 -21.00 9.52 -15.85
N PHE A 15 -20.64 9.56 -14.59
CA PHE A 15 -20.06 8.45 -13.88
C PHE A 15 -21.10 7.32 -13.76
N LYS A 16 -20.86 6.21 -14.48
CA LYS A 16 -21.60 4.94 -14.28
C LYS A 16 -20.87 4.09 -13.24
N GLY A 17 -21.11 4.37 -11.99
CA GLY A 17 -20.69 3.59 -10.84
C GLY A 17 -20.96 4.43 -9.61
N ALA A 18 -21.88 4.00 -8.74
CA ALA A 18 -22.06 4.66 -7.44
C ALA A 18 -20.74 4.48 -6.68
N ILE A 19 -20.03 5.59 -6.39
CA ILE A 19 -18.91 5.58 -5.48
C ILE A 19 -19.50 5.31 -4.09
N PRO A 20 -19.00 4.30 -3.35
CA PRO A 20 -19.56 3.96 -2.06
C PRO A 20 -19.36 5.11 -1.07
N ILE A 21 -20.29 5.25 -0.11
CA ILE A 21 -20.26 6.24 0.99
C ILE A 21 -19.11 6.00 1.98
N GLY A 22 -18.26 4.99 1.73
CA GLY A 22 -17.14 4.54 2.55
C GLY A 22 -15.77 4.78 1.94
N LEU A 23 -14.80 4.06 2.44
CA LEU A 23 -13.43 4.00 1.92
C LEU A 23 -13.28 2.77 1.03
N ARG A 24 -12.89 3.00 -0.21
CA ARG A 24 -12.56 1.94 -1.19
C ARG A 24 -11.06 1.77 -1.29
N VAL A 25 -10.60 0.54 -1.21
CA VAL A 25 -9.18 0.17 -1.32
C VAL A 25 -8.98 -0.74 -2.53
N SER A 26 -8.19 -0.29 -3.49
CA SER A 26 -7.85 -1.05 -4.70
C SER A 26 -6.36 -1.37 -4.69
N ILE A 27 -5.99 -2.62 -4.37
CA ILE A 27 -4.62 -3.10 -4.45
C ILE A 27 -4.37 -3.50 -5.91
N LEU A 28 -3.70 -2.60 -6.63
CA LEU A 28 -3.51 -2.71 -8.08
C LEU A 28 -2.34 -3.62 -8.43
N ALA A 29 -1.30 -3.63 -7.59
CA ALA A 29 -0.16 -4.53 -7.68
C ALA A 29 0.52 -4.64 -6.33
N SER A 30 1.11 -5.81 -6.04
CA SER A 30 1.95 -5.99 -4.86
C SER A 30 3.01 -7.07 -5.10
N GLY A 31 4.29 -6.70 -4.93
CA GLY A 31 5.46 -7.57 -5.07
C GLY A 31 6.67 -6.87 -5.66
N SER A 32 7.77 -7.58 -5.81
CA SER A 32 9.10 -7.05 -6.17
C SER A 32 9.19 -6.43 -7.58
N ALA A 33 8.17 -6.54 -8.43
CA ALA A 33 8.15 -5.91 -9.75
C ALA A 33 7.27 -4.65 -9.80
N GLY A 34 6.57 -4.31 -8.71
CA GLY A 34 5.83 -3.06 -8.59
C GLY A 34 4.70 -3.12 -7.57
N ASN A 35 4.65 -2.10 -6.74
CA ASN A 35 3.62 -1.89 -5.71
C ASN A 35 2.80 -0.66 -6.08
N LEU A 36 1.49 -0.76 -5.92
CA LEU A 36 0.56 0.29 -6.27
C LEU A 36 -0.78 0.05 -5.59
N THR A 37 -1.19 0.92 -4.69
CA THR A 37 -2.48 0.86 -3.99
C THR A 37 -3.21 2.18 -4.10
N LEU A 38 -4.49 2.15 -4.49
CA LEU A 38 -5.36 3.31 -4.57
C LEU A 38 -6.38 3.27 -3.43
N LEU A 39 -6.49 4.39 -2.70
CA LEU A 39 -7.54 4.64 -1.71
C LEU A 39 -8.47 5.73 -2.26
N GLU A 40 -9.76 5.48 -2.20
CA GLU A 40 -10.79 6.37 -2.75
C GLU A 40 -11.93 6.58 -1.75
N THR A 41 -12.34 7.84 -1.60
CA THR A 41 -13.66 8.23 -1.07
C THR A 41 -14.47 8.88 -2.19
N GLU A 42 -15.65 9.40 -1.88
CA GLU A 42 -16.42 10.23 -2.84
C GLU A 42 -15.64 11.48 -3.29
N ARG A 43 -14.73 11.99 -2.45
CA ARG A 43 -14.06 13.28 -2.65
C ARG A 43 -12.57 13.20 -2.84
N THR A 44 -11.92 12.16 -2.33
CA THR A 44 -10.45 12.08 -2.23
C THR A 44 -9.92 10.81 -2.87
N ARG A 45 -8.81 10.94 -3.59
CA ARG A 45 -8.06 9.83 -4.20
C ARG A 45 -6.60 9.92 -3.87
N ILE A 46 -6.10 8.91 -3.17
CA ILE A 46 -4.69 8.81 -2.75
C ILE A 46 -4.09 7.57 -3.40
N LEU A 47 -2.96 7.74 -4.06
CA LEU A 47 -2.14 6.64 -4.55
C LEU A 47 -0.98 6.41 -3.58
N VAL A 48 -0.82 5.18 -3.11
CA VAL A 48 0.32 4.75 -2.30
C VAL A 48 1.24 3.93 -3.16
N ASP A 49 2.47 4.38 -3.28
CA ASP A 49 3.51 3.94 -4.17
C ASP A 49 3.16 4.07 -5.67
N ALA A 50 4.15 3.95 -6.52
CA ALA A 50 4.03 4.10 -7.97
C ALA A 50 5.08 3.24 -8.68
N GLY A 51 5.13 1.96 -8.37
CA GLY A 51 6.12 1.03 -8.94
C GLY A 51 5.87 0.68 -10.40
N LEU A 52 4.63 0.82 -10.88
CA LEU A 52 4.25 0.42 -12.23
C LEU A 52 4.35 1.58 -13.25
N GLY A 53 4.79 1.27 -14.46
CA GLY A 53 4.79 2.22 -15.57
C GLY A 53 3.38 2.61 -16.02
N LYS A 54 3.27 3.74 -16.74
CA LYS A 54 2.00 4.37 -17.15
C LYS A 54 0.98 3.39 -17.73
N ARG A 55 1.37 2.57 -18.72
CA ARG A 55 0.45 1.66 -19.41
C ARG A 55 -0.16 0.64 -18.44
N GLU A 56 0.67 0.07 -17.60
CA GLU A 56 0.25 -0.95 -16.63
C GLU A 56 -0.61 -0.32 -15.53
N THR A 57 -0.24 0.86 -15.01
CA THR A 57 -1.04 1.61 -14.04
C THR A 57 -2.46 1.86 -14.56
N LEU A 58 -2.59 2.40 -15.78
CA LEU A 58 -3.90 2.68 -16.37
C LEU A 58 -4.72 1.41 -16.64
N ALA A 59 -4.06 0.34 -17.12
CA ALA A 59 -4.72 -0.94 -17.35
C ALA A 59 -5.29 -1.55 -16.06
N ARG A 60 -4.54 -1.49 -14.96
CA ARG A 60 -4.97 -2.03 -13.67
C ARG A 60 -6.03 -1.19 -13.00
N LEU A 61 -5.97 0.13 -13.12
CA LEU A 61 -7.06 1.01 -12.69
C LEU A 61 -8.36 0.65 -13.40
N ALA A 62 -8.31 0.51 -14.72
CA ALA A 62 -9.49 0.12 -15.51
C ALA A 62 -10.01 -1.28 -15.11
N ALA A 63 -9.11 -2.26 -14.89
CA ALA A 63 -9.48 -3.61 -14.44
C ALA A 63 -10.10 -3.61 -13.03
N ALA A 64 -9.67 -2.71 -12.15
CA ALA A 64 -10.27 -2.49 -10.84
C ALA A 64 -11.58 -1.66 -10.90
N GLY A 65 -12.01 -1.23 -12.09
CA GLY A 65 -13.20 -0.41 -12.26
C GLY A 65 -13.02 1.02 -11.73
N SER A 66 -11.77 1.50 -11.62
CA SER A 66 -11.45 2.87 -11.24
C SER A 66 -11.05 3.68 -12.46
N ASP A 67 -11.82 4.71 -12.75
CA ASP A 67 -11.48 5.72 -13.75
C ASP A 67 -11.21 7.05 -13.04
N ILE A 68 -9.92 7.28 -12.70
CA ILE A 68 -9.52 8.44 -11.93
C ILE A 68 -9.14 9.61 -12.83
N GLY A 69 -10.02 10.62 -12.88
CA GLY A 69 -9.76 11.87 -13.60
C GLY A 69 -8.71 12.76 -12.89
N HIS A 70 -8.50 12.60 -11.56
CA HIS A 70 -7.52 13.34 -10.75
C HIS A 70 -7.02 12.47 -9.59
N LEU A 71 -5.86 12.85 -9.06
CA LEU A 71 -5.32 12.39 -7.78
C LEU A 71 -5.14 13.59 -6.86
N ASP A 72 -5.46 13.42 -5.59
CA ASP A 72 -5.25 14.43 -4.56
C ASP A 72 -3.87 14.30 -3.92
N ALA A 73 -3.29 13.10 -3.91
CA ALA A 73 -1.92 12.85 -3.43
C ALA A 73 -1.33 11.57 -4.04
N VAL A 74 0.01 11.57 -4.13
CA VAL A 74 0.83 10.36 -4.24
C VAL A 74 1.70 10.28 -2.99
N LEU A 75 1.62 9.19 -2.25
CA LEU A 75 2.41 8.92 -1.06
C LEU A 75 3.45 7.85 -1.40
N ILE A 76 4.71 8.07 -1.04
CA ILE A 76 5.77 7.08 -1.26
C ILE A 76 6.25 6.55 0.09
N THR A 77 6.30 5.22 0.21
CA THR A 77 6.77 4.52 1.40
C THR A 77 8.28 4.59 1.52
N HIS A 78 9.01 4.35 0.43
CA HIS A 78 10.47 4.42 0.33
C HIS A 78 10.93 4.43 -1.15
N GLU A 79 12.24 4.57 -1.39
CA GLU A 79 12.82 4.83 -2.72
C GLU A 79 13.11 3.60 -3.58
N HIS A 80 12.83 2.39 -3.15
CA HIS A 80 13.11 1.21 -3.96
C HIS A 80 12.34 1.22 -5.28
N ALA A 81 12.95 0.62 -6.29
CA ALA A 81 12.48 0.71 -7.67
C ALA A 81 11.04 0.21 -7.87
N ASP A 82 10.69 -0.86 -7.20
CA ASP A 82 9.34 -1.45 -7.23
C ASP A 82 8.27 -0.60 -6.52
N HIS A 83 8.65 0.48 -5.82
CA HIS A 83 7.74 1.46 -5.23
C HIS A 83 7.72 2.78 -6.01
N CYS A 84 8.73 3.10 -6.82
CA CYS A 84 8.86 4.44 -7.41
C CYS A 84 9.19 4.50 -8.90
N ASN A 85 9.49 3.39 -9.60
CA ASN A 85 9.87 3.41 -11.03
C ASN A 85 8.82 4.08 -11.94
N GLY A 86 7.55 3.96 -11.62
CA GLY A 86 6.45 4.58 -12.35
C GLY A 86 6.13 6.02 -11.92
N LEU A 87 6.71 6.50 -10.83
CA LEU A 87 6.38 7.79 -10.24
C LEU A 87 6.47 8.98 -11.22
N PRO A 88 7.52 9.10 -12.07
CA PRO A 88 7.58 10.19 -13.05
C PRO A 88 6.40 10.17 -14.04
N GLN A 89 5.91 8.98 -14.41
CA GLN A 89 4.79 8.83 -15.34
C GLN A 89 3.46 9.15 -14.65
N VAL A 90 3.25 8.68 -13.42
CA VAL A 90 2.08 8.95 -12.58
C VAL A 90 1.91 10.45 -12.36
N LEU A 91 2.96 11.14 -11.92
CA LEU A 91 2.94 12.60 -11.73
C LEU A 91 2.76 13.37 -13.05
N GLY A 92 3.22 12.80 -14.16
CA GLY A 92 3.02 13.36 -15.49
C GLY A 92 1.56 13.31 -15.95
N ILE A 93 0.77 12.31 -15.50
CA ILE A 93 -0.65 12.15 -15.84
C ILE A 93 -1.51 13.06 -14.96
N TRP A 94 -1.41 12.93 -13.63
CA TRP A 94 -2.36 13.55 -12.69
C TRP A 94 -1.86 14.83 -12.02
N LYS A 95 -0.56 15.11 -12.09
CA LYS A 95 0.05 16.33 -11.51
C LYS A 95 -0.29 16.50 -10.01
N ALA A 96 -0.41 15.40 -9.28
CA ALA A 96 -0.71 15.40 -7.87
C ALA A 96 0.49 15.84 -7.02
N PRO A 97 0.28 16.41 -5.83
CA PRO A 97 1.34 16.62 -4.86
C PRO A 97 1.93 15.28 -4.40
N LEU A 98 3.24 15.28 -4.14
CA LEU A 98 4.01 14.13 -3.68
C LEU A 98 4.29 14.27 -2.18
N TYR A 99 3.84 13.30 -1.39
CA TYR A 99 4.13 13.18 0.03
C TYR A 99 5.24 12.14 0.24
N VAL A 100 6.35 12.55 0.82
CA VAL A 100 7.55 11.71 0.92
C VAL A 100 8.45 12.20 2.05
N THR A 101 9.23 11.32 2.67
CA THR A 101 10.23 11.75 3.64
C THR A 101 11.41 12.45 2.94
N GLU A 102 12.09 13.36 3.63
CA GLU A 102 13.20 14.11 3.03
C GLU A 102 14.36 13.19 2.59
N PRO A 103 14.79 12.17 3.38
CA PRO A 103 15.82 11.24 2.92
C PRO A 103 15.38 10.41 1.71
N THR A 104 14.14 9.93 1.67
CA THR A 104 13.59 9.22 0.51
C THR A 104 13.55 10.13 -0.72
N MET A 105 13.15 11.39 -0.59
CA MET A 105 13.14 12.36 -1.69
C MET A 105 14.53 12.59 -2.27
N ALA A 106 15.57 12.68 -1.43
CA ALA A 106 16.95 12.82 -1.88
C ALA A 106 17.40 11.64 -2.74
N GLN A 107 17.02 10.40 -2.35
CA GLN A 107 17.30 9.21 -3.14
C GLN A 107 16.49 9.17 -4.45
N LEU A 108 15.23 9.58 -4.43
CA LEU A 108 14.41 9.66 -5.65
C LEU A 108 15.00 10.63 -6.67
N GLN A 109 15.52 11.77 -6.21
CA GLN A 109 16.19 12.74 -7.08
C GLN A 109 17.47 12.19 -7.71
N HIS A 110 18.17 11.29 -6.99
CA HIS A 110 19.37 10.63 -7.50
C HIS A 110 19.03 9.47 -8.46
N ASN A 111 18.02 8.67 -8.15
CA ASN A 111 17.72 7.42 -8.84
C ASN A 111 16.81 7.61 -10.07
N LEU A 112 15.94 8.64 -10.06
CA LEU A 112 14.99 8.87 -11.13
C LEU A 112 15.54 9.83 -12.19
N PRO A 113 15.03 9.79 -13.44
CA PRO A 113 15.48 10.68 -14.51
C PRO A 113 15.38 12.16 -14.11
N GLU A 114 16.28 13.02 -14.62
CA GLU A 114 16.27 14.48 -14.38
C GLU A 114 14.91 15.14 -14.69
N THR A 115 14.14 14.54 -15.59
CA THR A 115 12.78 15.00 -15.93
C THR A 115 11.78 14.82 -14.79
N PHE A 116 12.11 14.03 -13.75
CA PHE A 116 11.28 13.83 -12.57
C PHE A 116 10.97 15.16 -11.88
N GLY A 117 11.99 15.96 -11.57
CA GLY A 117 11.82 17.28 -10.93
C GLY A 117 10.88 18.22 -11.70
N LYS A 118 10.88 18.15 -13.05
CA LYS A 118 10.00 18.96 -13.89
C LYS A 118 8.51 18.56 -13.83
N ARG A 119 8.21 17.38 -13.31
CA ARG A 119 6.85 16.84 -13.18
C ARG A 119 6.23 17.08 -11.82
N LEU A 120 7.04 17.45 -10.83
CA LEU A 120 6.59 17.81 -9.49
C LEU A 120 5.71 19.06 -9.53
N ARG A 121 4.56 19.03 -8.89
CA ARG A 121 3.65 20.18 -8.70
C ARG A 121 3.67 20.69 -7.27
N GLY A 122 4.10 19.87 -6.34
CA GLY A 122 4.32 20.15 -4.95
C GLY A 122 4.98 18.95 -4.31
N VAL A 123 5.81 19.18 -3.33
CA VAL A 123 6.39 18.14 -2.47
C VAL A 123 6.05 18.52 -1.04
N GLU A 124 5.34 17.64 -0.38
CA GLU A 124 5.01 17.73 1.03
C GLU A 124 5.98 16.82 1.77
N SER A 125 6.93 17.42 2.47
CA SER A 125 7.87 16.69 3.31
C SER A 125 7.13 16.16 4.54
N ILE A 126 7.15 14.85 4.72
CA ILE A 126 6.54 14.15 5.86
C ILE A 126 7.61 13.39 6.64
N GLN A 127 7.27 12.99 7.87
CA GLN A 127 8.17 12.21 8.71
C GLN A 127 7.41 11.14 9.49
N ALA A 128 8.12 10.09 9.91
CA ALA A 128 7.55 9.07 10.78
C ALA A 128 6.98 9.70 12.08
N GLY A 129 5.80 9.26 12.49
CA GLY A 129 5.03 9.82 13.60
C GLY A 129 4.11 10.98 13.23
N GLN A 130 4.24 11.56 12.03
CA GLN A 130 3.42 12.68 11.58
C GLN A 130 2.01 12.23 11.21
N ARG A 131 1.03 13.10 11.55
CA ARG A 131 -0.36 13.00 11.07
C ARG A 131 -0.68 14.21 10.20
N PHE A 132 -1.36 13.96 9.11
CA PHE A 132 -1.81 14.99 8.17
C PHE A 132 -3.10 14.54 7.49
N ALA A 133 -3.79 15.45 6.83
CA ALA A 133 -5.01 15.13 6.08
C ALA A 133 -4.78 15.33 4.58
N VAL A 134 -5.33 14.46 3.78
CA VAL A 134 -5.51 14.64 2.34
C VAL A 134 -7.00 14.57 2.06
N GLY A 135 -7.61 15.70 1.74
CA GLY A 135 -9.06 15.79 1.58
C GLY A 135 -9.80 15.37 2.86
N ASP A 136 -10.60 14.32 2.79
CA ASP A 136 -11.36 13.75 3.91
C ASP A 136 -10.73 12.47 4.50
N ILE A 137 -9.47 12.20 4.17
CA ILE A 137 -8.70 11.07 4.70
C ILE A 137 -7.60 11.58 5.64
N ASP A 138 -7.65 11.16 6.90
CA ASP A 138 -6.57 11.37 7.87
C ASP A 138 -5.48 10.31 7.64
N VAL A 139 -4.25 10.74 7.45
CA VAL A 139 -3.07 9.90 7.20
C VAL A 139 -2.12 9.98 8.38
N HIS A 140 -1.60 8.84 8.80
CA HIS A 140 -0.52 8.76 9.79
C HIS A 140 0.63 7.92 9.24
N ALA A 141 1.80 8.52 9.10
CA ALA A 141 3.04 7.86 8.72
C ALA A 141 3.73 7.28 9.96
N PHE A 142 4.28 6.07 9.87
CA PHE A 142 5.04 5.44 10.96
C PHE A 142 6.29 4.73 10.42
N ALA A 143 7.37 4.71 11.20
CA ALA A 143 8.62 4.09 10.81
C ALA A 143 8.49 2.57 10.73
N ILE A 144 9.10 1.98 9.70
CA ILE A 144 9.26 0.53 9.55
C ILE A 144 10.74 0.16 9.40
N PRO A 145 11.17 -1.01 9.88
CA PRO A 145 12.57 -1.45 9.76
C PRO A 145 12.84 -2.05 8.37
N HIS A 146 13.38 -1.25 7.45
CA HIS A 146 13.77 -1.68 6.11
C HIS A 146 15.09 -1.05 5.68
N ASP A 147 15.76 -1.64 4.69
CA ASP A 147 17.05 -1.18 4.17
C ASP A 147 16.90 -0.07 3.10
N ALA A 148 16.18 0.98 3.48
CA ALA A 148 15.94 2.17 2.69
C ALA A 148 16.34 3.44 3.48
N ALA A 149 16.32 4.61 2.85
CA ALA A 149 16.82 5.85 3.44
C ALA A 149 16.01 6.31 4.66
N ASP A 150 14.66 6.23 4.58
CA ASP A 150 13.74 6.56 5.68
C ASP A 150 12.37 5.91 5.40
N PRO A 151 12.28 4.57 5.54
CA PRO A 151 11.10 3.82 5.14
C PRO A 151 9.96 3.98 6.15
N ILE A 152 8.75 4.19 5.61
CA ILE A 152 7.53 4.41 6.39
C ILE A 152 6.38 3.54 5.90
N GLY A 153 5.54 3.11 6.84
CA GLY A 153 4.22 2.58 6.57
C GLY A 153 3.16 3.66 6.81
N PHE A 154 1.93 3.40 6.39
CA PHE A 154 0.83 4.34 6.52
C PHE A 154 -0.40 3.72 7.16
N THR A 155 -1.11 4.51 7.97
CA THR A 155 -2.52 4.25 8.28
C THR A 155 -3.38 5.39 7.76
N PHE A 156 -4.57 5.04 7.29
CA PHE A 156 -5.58 5.94 6.74
C PHE A 156 -6.86 5.81 7.54
N ARG A 157 -7.50 6.93 7.86
CA ARG A 157 -8.77 6.96 8.58
C ARG A 157 -9.75 7.90 7.90
N THR A 158 -10.96 7.42 7.68
CA THR A 158 -12.09 8.23 7.22
C THR A 158 -13.42 7.52 7.55
N ASN A 159 -14.44 8.27 7.88
CA ASN A 159 -15.80 7.76 8.13
C ASN A 159 -15.88 6.56 9.09
N GLY A 160 -15.00 6.51 10.09
CA GLY A 160 -14.94 5.43 11.08
C GLY A 160 -14.15 4.20 10.66
N SER A 161 -13.71 4.09 9.40
CA SER A 161 -12.88 3.02 8.89
C SER A 161 -11.39 3.34 9.01
N LYS A 162 -10.58 2.30 9.21
CA LYS A 162 -9.10 2.38 9.23
C LYS A 162 -8.49 1.36 8.29
N VAL A 163 -7.59 1.83 7.43
CA VAL A 163 -6.71 1.00 6.58
C VAL A 163 -5.27 1.13 7.07
N ALA A 164 -4.51 0.04 7.08
CA ALA A 164 -3.07 0.06 7.30
C ALA A 164 -2.34 -0.61 6.14
N ILE A 165 -1.27 0.03 5.66
CA ILE A 165 -0.34 -0.53 4.67
C ILE A 165 1.02 -0.64 5.32
N CYS A 166 1.52 -1.87 5.43
CA CYS A 166 2.78 -2.20 6.08
C CYS A 166 3.48 -3.32 5.32
N THR A 167 4.26 -2.94 4.32
CA THR A 167 5.11 -3.82 3.53
C THR A 167 6.57 -3.41 3.70
N ASP A 168 7.49 -4.29 3.32
CA ASP A 168 8.92 -4.05 3.35
C ASP A 168 9.46 -3.82 4.76
N LEU A 169 9.31 -4.83 5.60
CA LEU A 169 9.83 -4.78 6.96
C LEU A 169 10.51 -6.09 7.36
N GLY A 170 11.71 -6.00 7.94
CA GLY A 170 12.51 -7.18 8.31
C GLY A 170 12.04 -7.89 9.59
N TYR A 171 11.30 -7.22 10.45
CA TYR A 171 10.66 -7.78 11.64
C TYR A 171 9.49 -6.91 12.10
N MET A 172 8.69 -7.40 13.04
CA MET A 172 7.49 -6.73 13.55
C MET A 172 7.76 -6.08 14.92
N PRO A 173 8.17 -4.78 14.99
CA PRO A 173 8.35 -4.08 16.26
C PRO A 173 7.01 -3.81 16.96
N GLU A 174 7.03 -3.67 18.29
CA GLU A 174 5.83 -3.32 19.06
C GLU A 174 5.18 -2.00 18.62
N LEU A 175 5.99 -1.03 18.19
CA LEU A 175 5.46 0.22 17.63
C LEU A 175 4.65 -0.02 16.35
N VAL A 176 5.12 -0.89 15.46
CA VAL A 176 4.38 -1.26 14.26
C VAL A 176 3.09 -1.99 14.64
N LYS A 177 3.14 -3.00 15.52
CA LYS A 177 1.94 -3.69 16.01
C LYS A 177 0.91 -2.71 16.57
N PHE A 178 1.35 -1.71 17.35
CA PHE A 178 0.48 -0.65 17.87
C PHE A 178 -0.23 0.11 16.75
N HIS A 179 0.46 0.47 15.67
CA HIS A 179 -0.15 1.15 14.53
C HIS A 179 -1.13 0.27 13.76
N LEU A 180 -0.93 -1.05 13.74
CA LEU A 180 -1.79 -2.00 13.04
C LEU A 180 -3.07 -2.35 13.82
N ARG A 181 -3.19 -2.03 15.10
CA ARG A 181 -4.39 -2.29 15.91
C ARG A 181 -5.60 -1.52 15.41
N ALA A 182 -6.78 -2.08 15.65
CA ALA A 182 -8.09 -1.52 15.28
C ALA A 182 -8.17 -1.12 13.79
N THR A 183 -7.64 -1.97 12.93
CA THR A 183 -7.63 -1.78 11.47
C THR A 183 -8.73 -2.62 10.84
N ASP A 184 -9.53 -2.02 9.93
CA ASP A 184 -10.59 -2.70 9.20
C ASP A 184 -10.06 -3.40 7.94
N CYS A 185 -9.00 -2.84 7.31
CA CYS A 185 -8.27 -3.46 6.21
C CYS A 185 -6.77 -3.38 6.49
N LEU A 186 -6.15 -4.52 6.74
CA LEU A 186 -4.71 -4.64 6.97
C LEU A 186 -4.04 -5.24 5.74
N ILE A 187 -3.19 -4.45 5.09
CA ILE A 187 -2.30 -4.89 4.01
C ILE A 187 -0.92 -5.10 4.63
N LEU A 188 -0.51 -6.36 4.75
CA LEU A 188 0.68 -6.78 5.48
C LEU A 188 1.58 -7.62 4.60
N GLU A 189 2.89 -7.37 4.66
CA GLU A 189 3.87 -8.19 4.00
C GLU A 189 3.84 -9.66 4.45
N SER A 190 4.00 -10.59 3.49
CA SER A 190 4.32 -12.01 3.71
C SER A 190 5.27 -12.46 2.60
N ASN A 191 6.53 -11.97 2.66
CA ASN A 191 7.41 -11.96 1.51
C ASN A 191 7.92 -13.34 1.13
N HIS A 192 8.48 -14.12 2.06
CA HIS A 192 9.18 -15.35 1.72
C HIS A 192 8.87 -16.51 2.68
N ASP A 193 8.94 -17.70 2.15
CA ASP A 193 9.07 -18.93 2.91
C ASP A 193 10.54 -19.17 3.26
N LEU A 194 10.82 -19.58 4.50
CA LEU A 194 12.19 -19.75 5.00
C LEU A 194 12.94 -20.87 4.27
N ASP A 195 12.27 -21.98 3.95
CA ASP A 195 12.89 -23.12 3.32
C ASP A 195 13.05 -22.88 1.80
N MET A 196 12.08 -22.29 1.14
CA MET A 196 12.21 -21.86 -0.26
C MET A 196 13.36 -20.85 -0.41
N LEU A 197 13.49 -19.87 0.49
CA LEU A 197 14.60 -18.93 0.45
C LEU A 197 15.95 -19.61 0.66
N LYS A 198 16.07 -20.57 1.60
CA LYS A 198 17.33 -21.31 1.82
C LYS A 198 17.78 -22.07 0.58
N VAL A 199 16.87 -22.77 -0.09
CA VAL A 199 17.19 -23.60 -1.26
C VAL A 199 17.07 -22.85 -2.59
N GLY A 200 16.43 -21.70 -2.62
CA GLY A 200 16.12 -20.88 -3.79
C GLY A 200 17.37 -20.35 -4.51
N PRO A 201 17.18 -19.73 -5.70
CA PRO A 201 18.27 -19.37 -6.60
C PRO A 201 19.10 -18.16 -6.18
N TYR A 202 18.65 -17.40 -5.16
CA TYR A 202 19.34 -16.17 -4.76
C TYR A 202 20.75 -16.43 -4.24
N PRO A 203 21.72 -15.56 -4.60
CA PRO A 203 23.05 -15.58 -3.98
C PRO A 203 22.97 -15.43 -2.46
N TRP A 204 23.93 -16.02 -1.75
CA TRP A 204 23.95 -16.00 -0.28
C TRP A 204 23.83 -14.59 0.33
N VAL A 205 24.51 -13.62 -0.26
CA VAL A 205 24.45 -12.20 0.19
C VAL A 205 23.01 -11.65 0.11
N VAL A 206 22.27 -11.99 -0.95
CA VAL A 206 20.86 -11.57 -1.10
C VAL A 206 19.98 -12.29 -0.08
N LYS A 207 20.21 -13.60 0.16
CA LYS A 207 19.48 -14.34 1.21
C LYS A 207 19.70 -13.73 2.60
N GLN A 208 20.96 -13.38 2.93
CA GLN A 208 21.28 -12.71 4.19
C GLN A 208 20.58 -11.34 4.33
N ARG A 209 20.54 -10.56 3.24
CA ARG A 209 19.81 -9.29 3.20
C ARG A 209 18.31 -9.50 3.47
N VAL A 210 17.67 -10.42 2.76
CA VAL A 210 16.24 -10.74 2.94
C VAL A 210 15.93 -11.20 4.36
N LEU A 211 16.79 -12.03 4.97
CA LEU A 211 16.65 -12.54 6.34
C LEU A 211 17.04 -11.54 7.44
N SER A 212 17.59 -10.39 7.07
CA SER A 212 18.07 -9.42 8.06
C SER A 212 16.91 -8.70 8.77
N ARG A 213 17.21 -8.01 9.87
CA ARG A 213 16.24 -7.18 10.61
C ARG A 213 15.74 -5.97 9.80
N THR A 214 16.36 -5.68 8.67
CA THR A 214 15.94 -4.65 7.71
C THR A 214 15.59 -5.24 6.35
N GLY A 215 15.41 -6.56 6.27
CA GLY A 215 14.99 -7.26 5.05
C GLY A 215 13.48 -7.31 4.91
N HIS A 216 12.92 -8.53 4.87
CA HIS A 216 11.49 -8.75 4.64
C HIS A 216 10.90 -9.76 5.62
N LEU A 217 9.59 -9.68 5.91
CA LEU A 217 8.89 -10.65 6.74
C LEU A 217 8.75 -12.00 6.04
N SER A 218 9.11 -13.06 6.75
CA SER A 218 8.78 -14.43 6.34
C SER A 218 7.33 -14.79 6.65
N ASN A 219 6.78 -15.81 5.96
CA ASN A 219 5.50 -16.41 6.31
C ASN A 219 5.46 -16.83 7.79
N HIS A 220 6.60 -17.28 8.32
CA HIS A 220 6.72 -17.67 9.74
C HIS A 220 6.53 -16.47 10.69
N ALA A 221 7.21 -15.34 10.44
CA ALA A 221 7.06 -14.14 11.27
C ALA A 221 5.64 -13.56 11.20
N VAL A 222 5.00 -13.61 10.02
CA VAL A 222 3.59 -13.25 9.86
C VAL A 222 2.69 -14.20 10.66
N SER A 223 2.95 -15.51 10.62
CA SER A 223 2.20 -16.51 11.39
C SER A 223 2.31 -16.28 12.90
N GLU A 224 3.48 -15.93 13.42
CA GLU A 224 3.67 -15.57 14.83
C GLU A 224 2.83 -14.34 15.20
N PHE A 225 2.88 -13.28 14.39
CA PHE A 225 2.08 -12.08 14.60
C PHE A 225 0.57 -12.36 14.57
N LEU A 226 0.10 -13.14 13.60
CA LEU A 226 -1.32 -13.46 13.44
C LEU A 226 -1.84 -14.40 14.54
N ALA A 227 -1.01 -15.30 15.05
CA ALA A 227 -1.40 -16.22 16.13
C ALA A 227 -1.47 -15.53 17.50
N ASP A 228 -0.73 -14.44 17.71
CA ASP A 228 -0.67 -13.68 18.96
C ASP A 228 -1.88 -12.73 19.10
N PRO A 229 -2.81 -12.95 20.07
CA PRO A 229 -3.95 -12.06 20.28
C PRO A 229 -3.58 -10.64 20.72
N GLU A 230 -2.41 -10.45 21.34
CA GLU A 230 -1.93 -9.14 21.73
C GLU A 230 -1.25 -8.42 20.53
N GLY A 231 -0.71 -9.18 19.58
CA GLY A 231 -0.13 -8.66 18.35
C GLY A 231 -1.20 -8.23 17.35
N PHE A 232 -2.05 -9.17 16.94
CA PHE A 232 -3.14 -8.96 15.99
C PHE A 232 -4.49 -9.06 16.68
N ASP A 233 -5.28 -8.01 16.68
CA ASP A 233 -6.54 -7.91 17.43
C ASP A 233 -7.77 -8.53 16.71
N SER A 234 -7.59 -9.16 15.55
CA SER A 234 -8.63 -9.83 14.73
C SER A 234 -9.82 -8.97 14.30
N ARG A 235 -9.74 -7.65 14.41
CA ARG A 235 -10.84 -6.74 14.07
C ARG A 235 -10.98 -6.47 12.58
N ALA A 236 -9.94 -6.80 11.81
CA ALA A 236 -9.89 -6.55 10.38
C ALA A 236 -11.03 -7.31 9.67
N ARG A 237 -11.77 -6.59 8.83
CA ARG A 237 -12.70 -7.18 7.86
C ARG A 237 -11.93 -7.82 6.70
N TYR A 238 -10.79 -7.21 6.35
CA TYR A 238 -9.90 -7.71 5.31
C TYR A 238 -8.46 -7.78 5.84
N LEU A 239 -7.88 -8.95 5.79
CA LEU A 239 -6.45 -9.19 5.97
C LEU A 239 -5.85 -9.56 4.61
N VAL A 240 -4.99 -8.71 4.08
CA VAL A 240 -4.37 -8.91 2.77
C VAL A 240 -2.90 -9.21 2.94
N LEU A 241 -2.47 -10.41 2.59
CA LEU A 241 -1.06 -10.76 2.47
C LEU A 241 -0.52 -10.13 1.18
N ALA A 242 0.54 -9.37 1.32
CA ALA A 242 1.09 -8.53 0.26
C ALA A 242 2.60 -8.76 0.08
N HIS A 243 3.18 -8.20 -0.96
CA HIS A 243 4.61 -8.23 -1.25
C HIS A 243 5.21 -9.65 -1.28
N ILE A 244 4.47 -10.59 -1.89
CA ILE A 244 4.85 -11.99 -2.01
C ILE A 244 6.02 -12.12 -3.01
N SER A 245 7.12 -12.75 -2.59
CA SER A 245 8.25 -13.04 -3.47
C SER A 245 7.86 -14.06 -4.54
N GLN A 246 8.20 -13.78 -5.81
CA GLN A 246 7.93 -14.70 -6.92
C GLN A 246 8.89 -15.91 -6.91
N GLU A 247 10.09 -15.77 -6.35
CA GLU A 247 11.13 -16.79 -6.35
C GLU A 247 11.18 -17.62 -5.05
N ASN A 248 10.84 -16.99 -3.93
CA ASN A 248 11.05 -17.59 -2.61
C ASN A 248 9.76 -17.71 -1.81
N ASN A 249 8.61 -17.67 -2.48
CA ASN A 249 7.30 -17.90 -1.87
C ASN A 249 6.31 -18.43 -2.91
N ASN A 250 5.15 -18.83 -2.41
CA ASN A 250 3.99 -19.18 -3.20
C ASN A 250 2.74 -18.56 -2.53
N PRO A 251 1.84 -17.91 -3.28
CA PRO A 251 0.62 -17.32 -2.72
C PRO A 251 -0.23 -18.31 -1.90
N ASP A 252 -0.35 -19.56 -2.34
CA ASP A 252 -1.10 -20.59 -1.62
C ASP A 252 -0.41 -21.00 -0.33
N LEU A 253 0.93 -21.09 -0.32
CA LEU A 253 1.72 -21.36 0.89
C LEU A 253 1.60 -20.22 1.90
N ALA A 254 1.73 -18.97 1.46
CA ALA A 254 1.55 -17.81 2.33
C ALA A 254 0.14 -17.80 2.95
N ARG A 255 -0.89 -18.08 2.15
CA ARG A 255 -2.28 -18.23 2.61
C ARG A 255 -2.41 -19.34 3.66
N LEU A 256 -1.91 -20.54 3.37
CA LEU A 256 -1.98 -21.67 4.27
C LEU A 256 -1.33 -21.38 5.63
N CYS A 257 -0.12 -20.81 5.63
CA CYS A 257 0.56 -20.41 6.85
C CYS A 257 -0.25 -19.43 7.70
N ALA A 258 -0.90 -18.46 7.06
CA ALA A 258 -1.74 -17.49 7.75
C ALA A 258 -3.04 -18.12 8.27
N GLU A 259 -3.70 -18.98 7.49
CA GLU A 259 -4.92 -19.71 7.91
C GLU A 259 -4.64 -20.63 9.11
N GLU A 260 -3.53 -21.36 9.10
CA GLU A 260 -3.10 -22.18 10.24
C GLU A 260 -2.81 -21.34 11.48
N ALA A 261 -2.16 -20.17 11.32
CA ALA A 261 -1.88 -19.26 12.42
C ALA A 261 -3.17 -18.70 13.04
N LEU A 262 -4.10 -18.25 12.20
CA LEU A 262 -5.42 -17.74 12.62
C LEU A 262 -6.26 -18.86 13.28
N GLY A 263 -6.19 -20.10 12.78
CA GLY A 263 -6.89 -21.24 13.33
C GLY A 263 -6.38 -21.71 14.71
N ARG A 264 -5.17 -21.34 15.12
CA ARG A 264 -4.61 -21.62 16.45
C ARG A 264 -5.07 -20.66 17.55
N ARG A 265 -5.80 -19.60 17.19
CA ARG A 265 -6.25 -18.57 18.13
C ARG A 265 -7.38 -19.11 19.04
N PRO A 266 -7.44 -18.66 20.31
CA PRO A 266 -8.59 -18.90 21.16
C PRO A 266 -9.89 -18.37 20.51
N ALA A 267 -11.00 -19.04 20.78
CA ALA A 267 -12.28 -18.73 20.13
C ALA A 267 -12.74 -17.27 20.34
N GLU A 268 -12.45 -16.68 21.50
CA GLU A 268 -12.74 -15.28 21.81
C GLU A 268 -11.93 -14.27 20.99
N PHE A 269 -10.83 -14.70 20.37
CA PHE A 269 -9.97 -13.91 19.48
C PHE A 269 -10.00 -14.42 18.05
N ALA A 270 -10.98 -15.25 17.69
CA ALA A 270 -11.08 -15.81 16.34
C ALA A 270 -11.18 -14.70 15.29
N PHE A 271 -10.45 -14.86 14.20
CA PHE A 271 -10.57 -13.99 13.05
C PHE A 271 -11.80 -14.38 12.23
N SER A 272 -12.69 -13.42 11.98
CA SER A 272 -13.93 -13.61 11.21
C SER A 272 -13.95 -12.84 9.89
N GLY A 273 -12.86 -12.12 9.59
CA GLY A 273 -12.71 -11.37 8.35
C GLY A 273 -12.34 -12.25 7.15
N GLU A 274 -12.08 -11.61 6.04
CA GLU A 274 -11.64 -12.26 4.80
C GLU A 274 -10.12 -12.20 4.67
N LEU A 275 -9.46 -13.36 4.48
CA LEU A 275 -8.05 -13.47 4.17
C LEU A 275 -7.84 -13.48 2.67
N LEU A 276 -7.09 -12.50 2.17
CA LEU A 276 -6.78 -12.31 0.76
C LEU A 276 -5.26 -12.34 0.54
N VAL A 277 -4.86 -12.66 -0.69
CA VAL A 277 -3.46 -12.58 -1.11
C VAL A 277 -3.38 -11.67 -2.33
N ALA A 278 -2.59 -10.61 -2.22
CA ALA A 278 -2.37 -9.68 -3.32
C ALA A 278 -1.45 -10.29 -4.38
N SER A 279 -1.65 -9.89 -5.63
CA SER A 279 -0.90 -10.40 -6.77
C SER A 279 0.00 -9.32 -7.39
N GLN A 280 1.17 -9.76 -7.85
CA GLN A 280 2.03 -8.94 -8.69
C GLN A 280 1.42 -8.67 -10.06
N HIS A 281 0.58 -9.59 -10.58
CA HIS A 281 0.18 -9.64 -12.00
C HIS A 281 -1.24 -9.17 -12.27
N ALA A 282 -2.09 -9.08 -11.26
CA ALA A 282 -3.49 -8.67 -11.39
C ALA A 282 -3.95 -7.87 -10.16
N PRO A 283 -4.83 -6.87 -10.33
CA PRO A 283 -5.44 -6.21 -9.20
C PRO A 283 -6.34 -7.15 -8.42
N LEU A 284 -6.40 -6.98 -7.10
CA LEU A 284 -7.47 -7.55 -6.32
C LEU A 284 -8.80 -6.86 -6.65
N LYS A 285 -9.92 -7.58 -6.45
CA LYS A 285 -11.23 -6.94 -6.42
C LYS A 285 -11.21 -5.83 -5.37
N PRO A 286 -11.67 -4.62 -5.70
CA PRO A 286 -11.70 -3.52 -4.73
C PRO A 286 -12.44 -3.88 -3.44
N LEU A 287 -11.89 -3.46 -2.32
CA LEU A 287 -12.41 -3.71 -0.98
C LEU A 287 -13.19 -2.47 -0.52
N GLU A 288 -14.41 -2.68 -0.05
CA GLU A 288 -15.32 -1.61 0.42
C GLU A 288 -15.42 -1.65 1.95
N LEU A 289 -15.18 -0.50 2.60
CA LEU A 289 -15.16 -0.34 4.06
C LEU A 289 -16.24 0.61 4.57
#